data_2683fb88d83b5e42a84ec316fd50a332
#
_entry.id   2683fb88d83b5e42a84ec316fd50a332
#
_cell.length_a   1.000
_cell.length_b   1.000
_cell.length_c   1.000
_cell.angle_alpha   90.00
_cell.angle_beta   90.00
_cell.angle_gamma   90.00
#
_symmetry.space_group_name_H-M   'P 1'
#
loop_
_entity.id
_entity.type
_entity.pdbx_description
1 polymer ?
#
loop_
_entity_poly.entity_id
_entity_poly.type
_entity_poly.pdbx_seq_one_letter_code
_entity_poly.pdbx_strand_id
1 'polypeptide(L)'
;MFRPLDLIARHWPVFKKRRGVLVVRMDGIGDMVLFRCVLDHYAEVFGVEKSDITVLGCESWGNLAEEMFQGYRVYTIDEHAYARQPFYRFKVSLWVRGLAPAVAVCDSYMRRALMADSLVWVSSAPRTLASLPFVSERTRAEFSYYLSQVDEIIDTGPYPTHEVIRHFRFISAVAGHPIKPEVPRIRWRDQAPSIVPGGPGEPYVVLNPGSNEPGRRWPLAGYASVARRLVERGYRVIFVGRPDERAGGQVDGQAIREITASEGVM
;
A
#
# COMPACT_ATOMS: atom_id res chain seq x y z
N MET A 1 -14.57 -19.77 3.95
CA MET A 1 -15.98 -19.34 3.82
C MET A 1 -16.30 -18.76 2.45
N PHE A 2 -15.48 -17.89 1.87
CA PHE A 2 -15.79 -17.19 0.59
C PHE A 2 -15.39 -17.93 -0.69
N ARG A 3 -14.59 -19.00 -0.60
CA ARG A 3 -14.10 -19.76 -1.78
C ARG A 3 -15.17 -20.14 -2.82
N PRO A 4 -16.38 -20.58 -2.44
CA PRO A 4 -17.41 -20.89 -3.45
C PRO A 4 -17.80 -19.67 -4.30
N LEU A 5 -17.93 -18.48 -3.68
CA LEU A 5 -18.25 -17.24 -4.39
C LEU A 5 -17.10 -16.82 -5.31
N ASP A 6 -15.87 -16.89 -4.80
CA ASP A 6 -14.67 -16.62 -5.58
C ASP A 6 -14.52 -17.57 -6.76
N LEU A 7 -14.88 -18.85 -6.60
CA LEU A 7 -14.88 -19.85 -7.65
C LEU A 7 -15.90 -19.53 -8.75
N ILE A 8 -17.11 -19.15 -8.37
CA ILE A 8 -18.15 -18.70 -9.33
C ILE A 8 -17.63 -17.48 -10.11
N ALA A 9 -17.09 -16.48 -9.43
CA ALA A 9 -16.55 -15.29 -10.06
C ALA A 9 -15.38 -15.62 -11.02
N ARG A 10 -14.46 -16.51 -10.62
CA ARG A 10 -13.33 -16.95 -11.44
C ARG A 10 -13.77 -17.57 -12.75
N HIS A 11 -14.85 -18.37 -12.76
CA HIS A 11 -15.37 -19.03 -13.95
C HIS A 11 -16.42 -18.20 -14.69
N TRP A 12 -16.71 -16.98 -14.23
CA TRP A 12 -17.65 -16.12 -14.92
C TRP A 12 -17.18 -15.83 -16.36
N PRO A 13 -18.03 -15.98 -17.36
CA PRO A 13 -17.63 -15.77 -18.74
C PRO A 13 -17.22 -14.33 -19.01
N VAL A 14 -16.09 -14.17 -19.68
CA VAL A 14 -15.57 -12.87 -20.11
C VAL A 14 -15.21 -12.96 -21.58
N PHE A 15 -15.89 -12.16 -22.39
CA PHE A 15 -15.71 -12.13 -23.85
C PHE A 15 -14.71 -11.07 -24.32
N LYS A 16 -14.03 -10.42 -23.37
CA LYS A 16 -13.03 -9.41 -23.64
C LYS A 16 -11.66 -10.04 -23.89
N LYS A 17 -10.90 -9.49 -24.86
CA LYS A 17 -9.50 -9.90 -25.09
C LYS A 17 -8.67 -9.59 -23.85
N ARG A 18 -7.89 -10.57 -23.40
CA ARG A 18 -6.99 -10.40 -22.26
C ARG A 18 -5.81 -9.51 -22.63
N ARG A 19 -5.55 -8.49 -21.79
CA ARG A 19 -4.44 -7.56 -21.99
C ARG A 19 -4.00 -6.90 -20.70
N GLY A 20 -2.77 -6.38 -20.71
CA GLY A 20 -2.20 -5.63 -19.60
C GLY A 20 -1.90 -6.46 -18.36
N VAL A 21 -1.47 -5.78 -17.34
CA VAL A 21 -1.01 -6.36 -16.07
C VAL A 21 -1.91 -5.87 -14.93
N LEU A 22 -2.41 -6.80 -14.12
CA LEU A 22 -3.05 -6.51 -12.84
C LEU A 22 -2.02 -6.68 -11.72
N VAL A 23 -1.74 -5.63 -10.98
CA VAL A 23 -0.86 -5.64 -9.80
C VAL A 23 -1.74 -5.51 -8.56
N VAL A 24 -1.79 -6.55 -7.74
CA VAL A 24 -2.60 -6.58 -6.51
C VAL A 24 -1.75 -6.19 -5.31
N ARG A 25 -2.09 -5.07 -4.69
CA ARG A 25 -1.37 -4.47 -3.56
C ARG A 25 -2.33 -4.11 -2.43
N MET A 26 -2.63 -5.11 -1.58
CA MET A 26 -3.54 -4.95 -0.44
C MET A 26 -2.76 -4.57 0.84
N ASP A 27 -1.87 -3.61 0.70
CA ASP A 27 -0.94 -3.15 1.73
C ASP A 27 -1.32 -1.77 2.26
N GLY A 28 -0.65 -1.33 3.34
CA GLY A 28 -0.78 0.01 3.88
C GLY A 28 -0.08 1.08 3.02
N ILE A 29 -0.35 2.35 3.35
CA ILE A 29 0.18 3.51 2.61
C ILE A 29 1.72 3.52 2.55
N GLY A 30 2.40 3.15 3.65
CA GLY A 30 3.86 3.11 3.70
C GLY A 30 4.45 2.12 2.70
N ASP A 31 3.85 0.93 2.60
CA ASP A 31 4.27 -0.11 1.66
C ASP A 31 4.04 0.32 0.21
N MET A 32 2.96 1.06 -0.05
CA MET A 32 2.68 1.60 -1.38
C MET A 32 3.70 2.67 -1.80
N VAL A 33 4.16 3.51 -0.87
CA VAL A 33 5.26 4.46 -1.10
C VAL A 33 6.54 3.72 -1.46
N LEU A 34 6.88 2.66 -0.72
CA LEU A 34 8.07 1.85 -1.00
C LEU A 34 7.97 1.10 -2.34
N PHE A 35 6.76 0.64 -2.69
CA PHE A 35 6.50 -0.05 -3.96
C PHE A 35 6.59 0.88 -5.17
N ARG A 36 6.29 2.18 -5.02
CA ARG A 36 6.19 3.10 -6.15
C ARG A 36 7.43 3.12 -7.05
N CYS A 37 8.63 3.01 -6.45
CA CYS A 37 9.88 3.08 -7.21
C CYS A 37 10.09 1.91 -8.18
N VAL A 38 9.54 0.74 -7.88
CA VAL A 38 9.68 -0.45 -8.73
C VAL A 38 8.65 -0.51 -9.85
N LEU A 39 7.49 0.15 -9.68
CA LEU A 39 6.37 0.01 -10.61
C LEU A 39 6.70 0.49 -12.04
N ASP A 40 7.60 1.46 -12.19
CA ASP A 40 8.01 1.93 -13.52
C ASP A 40 8.72 0.82 -14.32
N HIS A 41 9.42 -0.10 -13.65
CA HIS A 41 10.06 -1.25 -14.30
C HIS A 41 9.07 -2.32 -14.75
N TYR A 42 7.86 -2.37 -14.18
CA TYR A 42 6.83 -3.32 -14.61
C TYR A 42 6.42 -3.08 -16.07
N ALA A 43 6.28 -1.83 -16.50
CA ALA A 43 5.93 -1.50 -17.87
C ALA A 43 6.96 -2.05 -18.87
N GLU A 44 8.25 -1.85 -18.57
CA GLU A 44 9.36 -2.35 -19.37
C GLU A 44 9.43 -3.89 -19.38
N VAL A 45 9.44 -4.51 -18.19
CA VAL A 45 9.60 -5.96 -18.03
C VAL A 45 8.45 -6.75 -18.65
N PHE A 46 7.22 -6.24 -18.57
CA PHE A 46 6.06 -6.88 -19.19
C PHE A 46 5.80 -6.42 -20.64
N GLY A 47 6.56 -5.47 -21.16
CA GLY A 47 6.40 -4.96 -22.53
C GLY A 47 5.04 -4.30 -22.76
N VAL A 48 4.56 -3.51 -21.80
CA VAL A 48 3.24 -2.86 -21.86
C VAL A 48 3.37 -1.36 -21.53
N GLU A 49 2.40 -0.58 -21.98
CA GLU A 49 2.31 0.82 -21.57
C GLU A 49 1.88 0.95 -20.10
N LYS A 50 2.27 2.04 -19.41
CA LYS A 50 1.84 2.31 -18.03
C LYS A 50 0.32 2.30 -17.90
N SER A 51 -0.39 2.82 -18.88
CA SER A 51 -1.87 2.81 -18.95
C SER A 51 -2.48 1.41 -19.08
N ASP A 52 -1.71 0.39 -19.41
CA ASP A 52 -2.15 -1.01 -19.43
C ASP A 52 -1.84 -1.77 -18.14
N ILE A 53 -1.20 -1.10 -17.18
CA ILE A 53 -1.00 -1.62 -15.82
C ILE A 53 -2.14 -1.11 -14.93
N THR A 54 -2.81 -2.03 -14.27
CA THR A 54 -3.85 -1.76 -13.28
C THR A 54 -3.32 -2.09 -11.89
N VAL A 55 -3.20 -1.10 -11.02
CA VAL A 55 -2.88 -1.28 -9.60
C VAL A 55 -4.18 -1.37 -8.82
N LEU A 56 -4.38 -2.46 -8.10
CA LEU A 56 -5.54 -2.68 -7.24
C LEU A 56 -5.09 -2.70 -5.78
N GLY A 57 -5.61 -1.80 -4.97
CA GLY A 57 -5.20 -1.66 -3.59
C GLY A 57 -6.32 -1.32 -2.61
N CYS A 58 -5.92 -0.90 -1.40
CA CYS A 58 -6.83 -0.57 -0.31
C CYS A 58 -7.32 0.88 -0.40
N GLU A 59 -8.58 1.11 -0.04
CA GLU A 59 -9.18 2.45 0.02
C GLU A 59 -8.46 3.36 1.04
N SER A 60 -7.80 2.78 2.04
CA SER A 60 -7.06 3.50 3.07
C SER A 60 -5.99 4.47 2.55
N TRP A 61 -5.49 4.29 1.32
CA TRP A 61 -4.55 5.20 0.65
C TRP A 61 -5.09 5.79 -0.67
N GLY A 62 -6.40 5.57 -0.97
CA GLY A 62 -7.03 5.97 -2.22
C GLY A 62 -6.90 7.46 -2.54
N ASN A 63 -6.93 8.33 -1.54
CA ASN A 63 -6.76 9.77 -1.70
C ASN A 63 -5.39 10.19 -2.29
N LEU A 64 -4.39 9.32 -2.19
CA LEU A 64 -3.04 9.56 -2.73
C LEU A 64 -2.80 8.86 -4.08
N ALA A 65 -3.77 8.07 -4.53
CA ALA A 65 -3.61 7.22 -5.70
C ALA A 65 -3.26 8.01 -6.96
N GLU A 66 -3.96 9.12 -7.21
CA GLU A 66 -3.75 9.96 -8.38
C GLU A 66 -2.36 10.61 -8.41
N GLU A 67 -1.85 11.00 -7.26
CA GLU A 67 -0.53 11.63 -7.17
C GLU A 67 0.61 10.62 -7.23
N MET A 68 0.44 9.49 -6.54
CA MET A 68 1.47 8.47 -6.46
C MET A 68 1.65 7.67 -7.76
N PHE A 69 0.55 7.43 -8.49
CA PHE A 69 0.54 6.49 -9.61
C PHE A 69 0.13 7.14 -10.95
N GLN A 70 0.66 8.32 -11.23
CA GLN A 70 0.39 9.03 -12.48
C GLN A 70 0.74 8.16 -13.71
N GLY A 71 -0.20 8.10 -14.65
CA GLY A 71 -0.08 7.30 -15.87
C GLY A 71 -0.52 5.84 -15.76
N TYR A 72 -0.78 5.35 -14.55
CA TYR A 72 -1.31 4.00 -14.28
C TYR A 72 -2.83 4.04 -14.08
N ARG A 73 -3.49 2.90 -14.27
CA ARG A 73 -4.87 2.73 -13.82
C ARG A 73 -4.85 2.28 -12.37
N VAL A 74 -5.43 3.05 -11.48
CA VAL A 74 -5.48 2.73 -10.05
C VAL A 74 -6.93 2.56 -9.62
N TYR A 75 -7.16 1.48 -8.89
CA TYR A 75 -8.44 1.21 -8.26
C TYR A 75 -8.21 0.80 -6.82
N THR A 76 -9.05 1.30 -5.95
CA THR A 76 -9.02 0.94 -4.53
C THR A 76 -10.35 0.32 -4.12
N ILE A 77 -10.28 -0.61 -3.19
CA ILE A 77 -11.43 -1.29 -2.61
C ILE A 77 -11.41 -1.16 -1.10
N ASP A 78 -12.60 -1.17 -0.50
CA ASP A 78 -12.72 -1.31 0.95
C ASP A 78 -12.27 -2.72 1.35
N GLU A 79 -11.07 -2.81 1.90
CA GLU A 79 -10.44 -4.06 2.32
C GLU A 79 -11.20 -4.74 3.47
N HIS A 80 -11.87 -3.96 4.31
CA HIS A 80 -12.65 -4.49 5.42
C HIS A 80 -13.97 -5.09 4.94
N ALA A 81 -14.65 -4.42 4.01
CA ALA A 81 -15.85 -4.94 3.38
C ALA A 81 -15.52 -6.18 2.53
N TYR A 82 -14.41 -6.17 1.77
CA TYR A 82 -13.95 -7.32 0.99
C TYR A 82 -13.68 -8.55 1.87
N ALA A 83 -13.10 -8.34 3.06
CA ALA A 83 -12.81 -9.41 4.01
C ALA A 83 -14.04 -9.97 4.74
N ARG A 84 -15.15 -9.23 4.83
CA ARG A 84 -16.26 -9.55 5.74
C ARG A 84 -17.62 -9.68 5.06
N GLN A 85 -17.86 -8.96 3.95
CA GLN A 85 -19.16 -8.86 3.30
C GLN A 85 -19.20 -9.70 2.01
N PRO A 86 -19.98 -10.81 1.97
CA PRO A 86 -19.97 -11.75 0.83
C PRO A 86 -20.43 -11.09 -0.48
N PHE A 87 -21.44 -10.23 -0.46
CA PHE A 87 -21.92 -9.53 -1.66
C PHE A 87 -20.91 -8.55 -2.21
N TYR A 88 -20.26 -7.76 -1.34
CA TYR A 88 -19.22 -6.83 -1.75
C TYR A 88 -18.03 -7.60 -2.34
N ARG A 89 -17.59 -8.66 -1.67
CA ARG A 89 -16.53 -9.54 -2.17
C ARG A 89 -16.86 -10.11 -3.54
N PHE A 90 -18.06 -10.63 -3.71
CA PHE A 90 -18.50 -11.18 -4.99
C PHE A 90 -18.52 -10.11 -6.11
N LYS A 91 -19.04 -8.91 -5.82
CA LYS A 91 -19.04 -7.78 -6.76
C LYS A 91 -17.61 -7.40 -7.18
N VAL A 92 -16.68 -7.27 -6.22
CA VAL A 92 -15.27 -6.99 -6.49
C VAL A 92 -14.64 -8.11 -7.29
N SER A 93 -14.90 -9.37 -6.93
CA SER A 93 -14.38 -10.53 -7.64
C SER A 93 -14.84 -10.59 -9.09
N LEU A 94 -16.11 -10.31 -9.38
CA LEU A 94 -16.63 -10.22 -10.74
C LEU A 94 -15.99 -9.07 -11.51
N TRP A 95 -15.80 -7.93 -10.87
CA TRP A 95 -15.14 -6.79 -11.48
C TRP A 95 -13.68 -7.10 -11.84
N VAL A 96 -12.91 -7.68 -10.90
CA VAL A 96 -11.53 -8.13 -11.15
C VAL A 96 -11.46 -9.13 -12.31
N ARG A 97 -12.38 -10.09 -12.33
CA ARG A 97 -12.51 -11.05 -13.43
C ARG A 97 -12.77 -10.35 -14.77
N GLY A 98 -13.63 -9.31 -14.76
CA GLY A 98 -13.99 -8.50 -15.92
C GLY A 98 -12.86 -7.59 -16.44
N LEU A 99 -11.81 -7.32 -15.66
CA LEU A 99 -10.60 -6.63 -16.13
C LEU A 99 -9.90 -7.43 -17.23
N ALA A 100 -10.00 -8.76 -17.20
CA ALA A 100 -9.39 -9.69 -18.14
C ALA A 100 -7.87 -9.44 -18.33
N PRO A 101 -7.06 -9.39 -17.25
CA PRO A 101 -5.63 -9.17 -17.40
C PRO A 101 -4.95 -10.33 -18.13
N ALA A 102 -3.89 -10.03 -18.88
CA ALA A 102 -3.01 -11.06 -19.45
C ALA A 102 -2.06 -11.63 -18.38
N VAL A 103 -1.67 -10.78 -17.43
CA VAL A 103 -0.80 -11.15 -16.30
C VAL A 103 -1.42 -10.61 -15.00
N ALA A 104 -1.36 -11.37 -13.91
CA ALA A 104 -1.72 -10.91 -12.58
C ALA A 104 -0.57 -11.16 -11.60
N VAL A 105 -0.23 -10.14 -10.82
CA VAL A 105 0.95 -10.10 -9.95
C VAL A 105 0.59 -9.72 -8.53
N CYS A 106 1.21 -10.38 -7.55
CA CYS A 106 1.26 -9.93 -6.16
C CYS A 106 2.68 -10.10 -5.59
N ASP A 107 3.42 -9.01 -5.46
CA ASP A 107 4.80 -9.03 -4.97
C ASP A 107 4.94 -8.68 -3.48
N SER A 108 3.83 -8.55 -2.74
CA SER A 108 3.85 -8.27 -1.30
C SER A 108 4.31 -9.48 -0.51
N TYR A 109 5.29 -9.30 0.38
CA TYR A 109 5.77 -10.35 1.28
C TYR A 109 4.84 -10.57 2.48
N MET A 110 4.47 -9.48 3.17
CA MET A 110 3.55 -9.51 4.31
C MET A 110 2.13 -9.24 3.83
N ARG A 111 1.41 -10.28 3.41
CA ARG A 111 0.05 -10.15 2.88
C ARG A 111 -0.92 -11.16 3.49
N ARG A 112 -2.18 -10.99 3.21
CA ARG A 112 -3.25 -11.93 3.58
C ARG A 112 -3.71 -12.69 2.34
N ALA A 113 -3.56 -14.02 2.36
CA ALA A 113 -3.91 -14.88 1.22
C ALA A 113 -5.37 -14.70 0.76
N LEU A 114 -6.32 -14.63 1.72
CA LEU A 114 -7.74 -14.42 1.43
C LEU A 114 -8.07 -13.03 0.85
N MET A 115 -7.11 -12.12 0.80
CA MET A 115 -7.26 -10.80 0.20
C MET A 115 -6.46 -10.72 -1.11
N ALA A 116 -5.13 -10.68 -1.02
CA ALA A 116 -4.29 -10.44 -2.18
C ALA A 116 -4.26 -11.65 -3.14
N ASP A 117 -3.93 -12.84 -2.63
CA ASP A 117 -3.82 -14.03 -3.48
C ASP A 117 -5.18 -14.46 -4.05
N SER A 118 -6.28 -14.27 -3.31
CA SER A 118 -7.62 -14.53 -3.84
C SER A 118 -7.97 -13.64 -5.03
N LEU A 119 -7.55 -12.37 -5.03
CA LEU A 119 -7.77 -11.44 -6.14
C LEU A 119 -6.94 -11.80 -7.38
N VAL A 120 -5.67 -12.19 -7.17
CA VAL A 120 -4.85 -12.75 -8.25
C VAL A 120 -5.54 -13.99 -8.84
N TRP A 121 -5.97 -14.91 -8.00
CA TRP A 121 -6.62 -16.15 -8.44
C TRP A 121 -7.94 -15.90 -9.17
N VAL A 122 -8.79 -15.03 -8.66
CA VAL A 122 -10.09 -14.67 -9.27
C VAL A 122 -9.93 -14.01 -10.62
N SER A 123 -8.87 -13.24 -10.85
CA SER A 123 -8.59 -12.60 -12.14
C SER A 123 -8.58 -13.61 -13.29
N SER A 124 -8.22 -14.87 -12.97
CA SER A 124 -8.04 -15.96 -13.95
C SER A 124 -7.12 -15.54 -15.11
N ALA A 125 -6.09 -14.72 -14.80
CA ALA A 125 -5.07 -14.39 -15.78
C ALA A 125 -4.35 -15.64 -16.26
N PRO A 126 -3.97 -15.74 -17.54
CA PRO A 126 -3.24 -16.88 -18.07
C PRO A 126 -1.80 -17.00 -17.55
N ARG A 127 -1.24 -15.92 -17.00
CA ARG A 127 0.04 -15.92 -16.29
C ARG A 127 -0.12 -15.22 -14.95
N THR A 128 0.23 -15.90 -13.88
CA THR A 128 0.13 -15.41 -12.51
C THR A 128 1.48 -15.50 -11.79
N LEU A 129 1.89 -14.43 -11.12
CA LEU A 129 3.15 -14.34 -10.40
C LEU A 129 2.90 -13.87 -8.97
N ALA A 130 3.58 -14.50 -8.03
CA ALA A 130 3.53 -14.04 -6.63
C ALA A 130 4.91 -14.13 -5.96
N SER A 131 5.20 -13.22 -5.04
CA SER A 131 6.32 -13.42 -4.13
C SER A 131 6.02 -14.56 -3.16
N LEU A 132 7.06 -15.26 -2.72
CA LEU A 132 6.94 -16.17 -1.58
C LEU A 132 6.58 -15.33 -0.34
N PRO A 133 5.40 -15.56 0.31
CA PRO A 133 4.94 -14.74 1.41
C PRO A 133 5.55 -15.16 2.74
N PHE A 134 5.40 -14.31 3.75
CA PHE A 134 5.55 -14.75 5.13
C PHE A 134 4.41 -15.70 5.51
N VAL A 135 4.74 -16.92 5.90
CA VAL A 135 3.77 -17.96 6.25
C VAL A 135 3.93 -18.34 7.73
N SER A 136 2.88 -18.08 8.51
CA SER A 136 2.74 -18.59 9.87
C SER A 136 1.97 -19.93 9.88
N GLU A 137 1.97 -20.64 11.00
CA GLU A 137 1.16 -21.86 11.16
C GLU A 137 -0.32 -21.61 10.89
N ARG A 138 -0.85 -20.47 11.33
CA ARG A 138 -2.27 -20.07 11.15
C ARG A 138 -2.64 -19.83 9.69
N THR A 139 -1.70 -19.33 8.90
CA THR A 139 -1.96 -18.94 7.50
C THR A 139 -1.50 -19.99 6.49
N ARG A 140 -0.83 -21.05 6.94
CA ARG A 140 -0.24 -22.08 6.08
C ARG A 140 -1.25 -22.70 5.11
N ALA A 141 -2.41 -23.12 5.62
CA ALA A 141 -3.43 -23.79 4.79
C ALA A 141 -4.00 -22.86 3.70
N GLU A 142 -4.16 -21.57 4.01
CA GLU A 142 -4.66 -20.58 3.06
C GLU A 142 -3.63 -20.30 1.97
N PHE A 143 -2.37 -20.07 2.35
CA PHE A 143 -1.30 -19.85 1.38
C PHE A 143 -1.03 -21.10 0.54
N SER A 144 -1.00 -22.31 1.14
CA SER A 144 -0.82 -23.54 0.36
C SER A 144 -1.86 -23.69 -0.74
N TYR A 145 -3.13 -23.34 -0.46
CA TYR A 145 -4.18 -23.41 -1.47
C TYR A 145 -3.96 -22.41 -2.61
N TYR A 146 -3.72 -21.12 -2.30
CA TYR A 146 -3.59 -20.11 -3.37
C TYR A 146 -2.28 -20.23 -4.13
N LEU A 147 -1.17 -20.48 -3.43
CA LEU A 147 0.13 -20.63 -4.07
C LEU A 147 0.22 -21.84 -5.00
N SER A 148 -0.53 -22.93 -4.71
CA SER A 148 -0.63 -24.07 -5.65
C SER A 148 -1.34 -23.72 -6.97
N GLN A 149 -1.94 -22.54 -7.06
CA GLN A 149 -2.68 -22.05 -8.24
C GLN A 149 -1.93 -20.92 -8.97
N VAL A 150 -0.75 -20.54 -8.50
CA VAL A 150 0.10 -19.50 -9.11
C VAL A 150 1.12 -20.17 -10.01
N ASP A 151 1.33 -19.63 -11.21
CA ASP A 151 2.25 -20.21 -12.20
C ASP A 151 3.71 -20.03 -11.80
N GLU A 152 4.06 -18.87 -11.22
CA GLU A 152 5.43 -18.56 -10.83
C GLU A 152 5.46 -17.98 -9.40
N ILE A 153 6.20 -18.63 -8.49
CA ILE A 153 6.45 -18.17 -7.13
C ILE A 153 7.90 -17.73 -7.02
N ILE A 154 8.13 -16.49 -6.63
CA ILE A 154 9.46 -15.87 -6.58
C ILE A 154 9.88 -15.66 -5.14
N ASP A 155 11.00 -16.27 -4.75
CA ASP A 155 11.62 -16.00 -3.44
C ASP A 155 12.36 -14.68 -3.48
N THR A 156 11.90 -13.74 -2.66
CA THR A 156 12.48 -12.39 -2.52
C THR A 156 13.42 -12.26 -1.33
N GLY A 157 13.69 -13.36 -0.65
CA GLY A 157 14.62 -13.47 0.48
C GLY A 157 13.93 -13.61 1.84
N PRO A 158 14.67 -14.06 2.86
CA PRO A 158 14.17 -14.33 4.20
C PRO A 158 13.80 -13.04 4.95
N TYR A 159 13.08 -13.18 6.07
CA TYR A 159 12.91 -12.10 7.03
C TYR A 159 14.16 -11.96 7.94
N PRO A 160 14.62 -10.76 8.27
CA PRO A 160 14.18 -9.46 7.78
C PRO A 160 14.92 -9.05 6.50
N THR A 161 14.17 -8.68 5.48
CA THR A 161 14.71 -8.04 4.27
C THR A 161 13.91 -6.78 4.01
N HIS A 162 14.58 -5.69 3.65
CA HIS A 162 13.92 -4.41 3.38
C HIS A 162 12.97 -4.53 2.17
N GLU A 163 11.75 -3.99 2.25
CA GLU A 163 10.71 -4.18 1.23
C GLU A 163 11.14 -3.68 -0.16
N VAL A 164 11.82 -2.54 -0.26
CA VAL A 164 12.37 -2.08 -1.56
C VAL A 164 13.27 -3.14 -2.19
N ILE A 165 14.15 -3.77 -1.40
CA ILE A 165 15.02 -4.84 -1.91
C ILE A 165 14.20 -6.04 -2.39
N ARG A 166 13.11 -6.40 -1.69
CA ARG A 166 12.20 -7.47 -2.12
C ARG A 166 11.56 -7.17 -3.45
N HIS A 167 11.03 -5.96 -3.62
CA HIS A 167 10.39 -5.54 -4.87
C HIS A 167 11.35 -5.61 -6.05
N PHE A 168 12.59 -5.15 -5.87
CA PHE A 168 13.60 -5.22 -6.93
C PHE A 168 14.10 -6.63 -7.20
N ARG A 169 14.20 -7.50 -6.19
CA ARG A 169 14.49 -8.92 -6.39
C ARG A 169 13.37 -9.60 -7.18
N PHE A 170 12.10 -9.29 -6.84
CA PHE A 170 10.95 -9.83 -7.55
C PHE A 170 11.00 -9.45 -9.04
N ILE A 171 11.07 -8.16 -9.35
CA ILE A 171 11.05 -7.72 -10.74
C ILE A 171 12.31 -8.15 -11.52
N SER A 172 13.46 -8.26 -10.85
CA SER A 172 14.68 -8.79 -11.46
C SER A 172 14.53 -10.26 -11.85
N ALA A 173 13.88 -11.06 -11.00
CA ALA A 173 13.61 -12.47 -11.31
C ALA A 173 12.66 -12.59 -12.51
N VAL A 174 11.62 -11.77 -12.57
CA VAL A 174 10.69 -11.72 -13.71
C VAL A 174 11.38 -11.29 -15.01
N ALA A 175 12.28 -10.31 -14.91
CA ALA A 175 13.05 -9.78 -16.05
C ALA A 175 14.14 -10.76 -16.55
N GLY A 176 14.56 -11.71 -15.72
CA GLY A 176 15.69 -12.59 -16.02
C GLY A 176 17.07 -11.94 -15.92
N HIS A 177 17.15 -10.69 -15.43
CA HIS A 177 18.40 -9.97 -15.21
C HIS A 177 18.29 -9.03 -13.98
N PRO A 178 19.43 -8.67 -13.34
CA PRO A 178 19.43 -7.78 -12.19
C PRO A 178 18.93 -6.37 -12.54
N ILE A 179 17.97 -5.86 -11.77
CA ILE A 179 17.53 -4.46 -11.76
C ILE A 179 17.97 -3.86 -10.44
N LYS A 180 18.74 -2.76 -10.51
CA LYS A 180 19.32 -2.13 -9.31
C LYS A 180 18.24 -1.44 -8.48
N PRO A 181 18.19 -1.68 -7.15
CA PRO A 181 17.27 -0.98 -6.28
C PRO A 181 17.45 0.54 -6.31
N GLU A 182 16.34 1.25 -6.32
CA GLU A 182 16.27 2.70 -6.29
C GLU A 182 15.60 3.20 -5.02
N VAL A 183 15.92 4.44 -4.65
CA VAL A 183 15.26 5.11 -3.53
C VAL A 183 13.86 5.54 -3.98
N PRO A 184 12.79 5.21 -3.23
CA PRO A 184 11.44 5.65 -3.55
C PRO A 184 11.37 7.17 -3.64
N ARG A 185 10.81 7.67 -4.74
CA ARG A 185 10.58 9.11 -4.97
C ARG A 185 9.14 9.30 -5.38
N ILE A 186 8.42 10.13 -4.65
CA ILE A 186 7.08 10.56 -5.00
C ILE A 186 7.20 11.96 -5.60
N ARG A 187 6.67 12.13 -6.81
CA ARG A 187 6.53 13.44 -7.43
C ARG A 187 5.15 13.96 -7.08
N TRP A 188 5.12 14.87 -6.11
CA TRP A 188 3.91 15.60 -5.79
C TRP A 188 3.61 16.64 -6.88
N ARG A 189 2.34 16.98 -7.04
CA ARG A 189 1.97 18.12 -7.90
C ARG A 189 2.58 19.39 -7.31
N ASP A 190 3.32 20.15 -8.11
CA ASP A 190 4.07 21.35 -7.69
C ASP A 190 3.20 22.52 -7.18
N GLN A 191 1.91 22.31 -6.98
CA GLN A 191 0.94 23.37 -6.63
C GLN A 191 0.35 23.26 -5.23
N ALA A 192 0.85 22.38 -4.38
CA ALA A 192 0.42 22.40 -2.98
C ALA A 192 0.93 23.69 -2.33
N PRO A 193 0.04 24.58 -1.84
CA PRO A 193 0.49 25.75 -1.09
C PRO A 193 1.34 25.24 0.08
N SER A 194 2.40 25.96 0.40
CA SER A 194 3.18 25.66 1.60
C SER A 194 2.25 25.73 2.81
N ILE A 195 1.91 24.59 3.36
CA ILE A 195 1.11 24.48 4.60
C ILE A 195 1.97 24.71 5.84
N VAL A 196 3.27 24.85 5.65
CA VAL A 196 4.20 25.14 6.75
C VAL A 196 4.17 26.64 7.04
N PRO A 197 3.59 27.08 8.17
CA PRO A 197 3.59 28.47 8.55
C PRO A 197 5.03 28.99 8.75
N GLY A 198 5.36 30.14 8.17
CA GLY A 198 6.64 30.80 8.34
C GLY A 198 7.38 31.11 7.04
N GLY A 199 8.46 31.89 7.17
CA GLY A 199 9.26 32.33 6.03
C GLY A 199 10.15 31.22 5.45
N PRO A 200 10.53 31.33 4.17
CA PRO A 200 11.51 30.45 3.57
C PRO A 200 12.85 30.54 4.33
N GLY A 201 13.38 29.38 4.75
CA GLY A 201 14.70 29.29 5.39
C GLY A 201 14.68 29.14 6.91
N GLU A 202 13.53 29.24 7.58
CA GLU A 202 13.47 28.90 9.01
C GLU A 202 13.48 27.38 9.24
N PRO A 203 14.39 26.86 10.09
CA PRO A 203 14.45 25.43 10.34
C PRO A 203 13.24 24.95 11.12
N TYR A 204 12.62 23.85 10.65
CA TYR A 204 11.48 23.25 11.33
C TYR A 204 11.62 21.74 11.49
N VAL A 205 10.89 21.18 12.44
CA VAL A 205 10.79 19.73 12.68
C VAL A 205 9.32 19.34 12.67
N VAL A 206 9.02 18.29 11.95
CA VAL A 206 7.66 17.69 11.90
C VAL A 206 7.59 16.52 12.86
N LEU A 207 6.62 16.54 13.77
CA LEU A 207 6.31 15.45 14.68
C LEU A 207 4.95 14.84 14.34
N ASN A 208 4.91 13.52 14.21
CA ASN A 208 3.67 12.76 14.01
C ASN A 208 3.42 11.83 15.21
N PRO A 209 2.56 12.22 16.18
CA PRO A 209 2.25 11.39 17.33
C PRO A 209 1.20 10.30 17.05
N GLY A 210 0.52 10.36 15.89
CA GLY A 210 -0.55 9.44 15.52
C GLY A 210 -0.06 8.05 15.15
N SER A 211 -0.85 7.03 15.48
CA SER A 211 -0.73 5.66 14.97
C SER A 211 -2.07 4.95 15.00
N ASN A 212 -2.35 4.14 14.01
CA ASN A 212 -3.56 3.29 13.96
C ASN A 212 -3.57 2.21 15.06
N GLU A 213 -2.38 1.82 15.57
CA GLU A 213 -2.24 0.81 16.61
C GLU A 213 -1.84 1.45 17.94
N PRO A 214 -2.66 1.31 19.01
CA PRO A 214 -2.34 1.88 20.32
C PRO A 214 -0.95 1.49 20.85
N GLY A 215 -0.52 0.23 20.62
CA GLY A 215 0.80 -0.27 21.05
C GLY A 215 2.00 0.37 20.35
N ARG A 216 1.77 1.13 19.27
CA ARG A 216 2.82 1.89 18.55
C ARG A 216 2.84 3.37 18.91
N ARG A 217 1.93 3.82 19.78
CA ARG A 217 1.84 5.22 20.19
C ARG A 217 2.82 5.49 21.32
N TRP A 218 3.74 6.42 21.08
CA TRP A 218 4.55 6.95 22.16
C TRP A 218 3.72 7.95 22.99
N PRO A 219 3.87 8.02 24.33
CA PRO A 219 3.10 8.93 25.14
C PRO A 219 3.25 10.41 24.71
N LEU A 220 2.13 11.15 24.67
CA LEU A 220 2.13 12.55 24.24
C LEU A 220 3.06 13.45 25.08
N ALA A 221 3.17 13.16 26.39
CA ALA A 221 4.13 13.86 27.27
C ALA A 221 5.59 13.75 26.76
N GLY A 222 5.94 12.63 26.12
CA GLY A 222 7.24 12.46 25.48
C GLY A 222 7.41 13.38 24.28
N TYR A 223 6.40 13.44 23.40
CA TYR A 223 6.39 14.36 22.27
C TYR A 223 6.47 15.83 22.72
N ALA A 224 5.73 16.21 23.78
CA ALA A 224 5.78 17.55 24.37
C ALA A 224 7.18 17.90 24.89
N SER A 225 7.83 16.94 25.56
CA SER A 225 9.20 17.15 26.06
C SER A 225 10.21 17.34 24.92
N VAL A 226 10.09 16.56 23.84
CA VAL A 226 10.93 16.71 22.63
C VAL A 226 10.64 18.06 21.96
N ALA A 227 9.39 18.42 21.78
CA ALA A 227 8.99 19.68 21.15
C ALA A 227 9.60 20.90 21.89
N ARG A 228 9.51 20.95 23.24
CA ARG A 228 10.12 22.02 24.04
C ARG A 228 11.61 22.14 23.79
N ARG A 229 12.35 21.03 23.86
CA ARG A 229 13.80 21.03 23.61
C ARG A 229 14.17 21.48 22.19
N LEU A 230 13.32 21.20 21.20
CA LEU A 230 13.53 21.66 19.82
C LEU A 230 13.28 23.17 19.70
N VAL A 231 12.24 23.70 20.33
CA VAL A 231 11.95 25.14 20.37
C VAL A 231 13.09 25.88 21.07
N GLU A 232 13.59 25.42 22.23
CA GLU A 232 14.75 25.97 22.93
C GLU A 232 16.02 26.03 22.05
N ARG A 233 16.12 25.15 21.04
CA ARG A 233 17.21 25.13 20.05
C ARG A 233 16.94 25.95 18.80
N GLY A 234 15.85 26.72 18.77
CA GLY A 234 15.49 27.58 17.65
C GLY A 234 14.79 26.89 16.50
N TYR A 235 14.30 25.65 16.68
CA TYR A 235 13.49 24.99 15.67
C TYR A 235 12.02 25.35 15.86
N ARG A 236 11.31 25.55 14.74
CA ARG A 236 9.86 25.51 14.73
C ARG A 236 9.40 24.05 14.78
N VAL A 237 8.39 23.72 15.58
CA VAL A 237 7.84 22.38 15.69
C VAL A 237 6.43 22.36 15.12
N ILE A 238 6.18 21.42 14.22
CA ILE A 238 4.90 21.23 13.54
C ILE A 238 4.38 19.84 13.87
N PHE A 239 3.18 19.77 14.45
CA PHE A 239 2.50 18.51 14.68
C PHE A 239 1.58 18.18 13.50
N VAL A 240 1.72 16.96 12.96
CA VAL A 240 0.86 16.44 11.89
C VAL A 240 0.11 15.21 12.36
N GLY A 241 -1.14 15.05 11.89
CA GLY A 241 -1.98 13.90 12.23
C GLY A 241 -3.25 13.91 11.41
N ARG A 242 -4.01 12.80 11.42
CA ARG A 242 -5.27 12.66 10.68
C ARG A 242 -6.41 13.39 11.41
N PRO A 243 -7.39 13.98 10.68
CA PRO A 243 -8.55 14.63 11.30
C PRO A 243 -9.42 13.68 12.15
N ASP A 244 -9.49 12.41 11.78
CA ASP A 244 -10.25 11.35 12.44
C ASP A 244 -9.53 10.77 13.68
N GLU A 245 -8.24 10.95 13.81
CA GLU A 245 -7.52 10.75 15.07
C GLU A 245 -7.99 11.74 16.15
N ARG A 246 -8.64 12.84 15.72
CA ARG A 246 -9.35 13.78 16.60
C ARG A 246 -10.68 13.23 17.13
N ALA A 247 -11.36 12.32 16.43
CA ALA A 247 -12.68 11.80 16.82
C ALA A 247 -12.59 10.58 17.76
N GLY A 248 -11.51 9.79 17.69
CA GLY A 248 -11.25 8.68 18.61
C GLY A 248 -10.51 9.07 19.88
N GLY A 249 -9.97 10.28 19.93
CA GLY A 249 -9.21 10.83 21.03
C GLY A 249 -9.46 12.33 21.17
N GLN A 250 -10.63 12.71 21.70
CA GLN A 250 -10.83 14.09 22.21
C GLN A 250 -9.67 14.52 23.11
N VAL A 251 -8.98 13.58 23.72
CA VAL A 251 -7.80 13.75 24.57
C VAL A 251 -6.57 14.16 23.74
N ASP A 252 -6.32 13.49 22.60
CA ASP A 252 -5.07 13.71 21.85
C ASP A 252 -5.06 15.04 21.09
N GLY A 253 -6.18 15.43 20.49
CA GLY A 253 -6.30 16.71 19.80
C GLY A 253 -6.34 17.91 20.76
N GLN A 254 -6.86 17.73 21.97
CA GLN A 254 -6.87 18.76 23.00
C GLN A 254 -5.47 18.90 23.62
N ALA A 255 -4.78 17.80 23.92
CA ALA A 255 -3.42 17.82 24.43
C ALA A 255 -2.43 18.47 23.43
N ILE A 256 -2.58 18.19 22.13
CA ILE A 256 -1.77 18.85 21.09
C ILE A 256 -2.06 20.36 21.04
N ARG A 257 -3.32 20.78 21.12
CA ARG A 257 -3.69 22.20 21.16
C ARG A 257 -3.20 22.90 22.42
N GLU A 258 -3.26 22.25 23.57
CA GLU A 258 -2.75 22.78 24.82
C GLU A 258 -1.23 22.95 24.78
N ILE A 259 -0.49 22.00 24.20
CA ILE A 259 0.95 22.12 23.97
C ILE A 259 1.26 23.30 23.05
N THR A 260 0.52 23.45 21.95
CA THR A 260 0.72 24.54 20.99
C THR A 260 0.29 25.90 21.54
N ALA A 261 -0.78 25.93 22.32
CA ALA A 261 -1.29 27.18 22.91
C ALA A 261 -0.46 27.66 24.09
N SER A 262 0.08 26.77 24.91
CA SER A 262 0.89 27.15 26.09
C SER A 262 2.31 27.57 25.76
N GLU A 263 2.84 27.23 24.57
CA GLU A 263 4.26 27.45 24.25
C GLU A 263 4.49 28.25 22.96
N GLY A 264 3.47 28.91 22.40
CA GLY A 264 3.60 29.71 21.18
C GLY A 264 3.97 28.90 19.94
N VAL A 265 3.74 27.59 19.97
CA VAL A 265 3.92 26.68 18.85
C VAL A 265 2.60 26.63 18.06
N MET A 266 2.60 27.13 16.82
CA MET A 266 1.46 27.00 15.90
C MET A 266 1.55 25.75 15.04
#